data_1014465eafdeb35904518a946298b0c2
#
_entry.id   1014465eafdeb35904518a946298b0c2
#
_cell.length_a   1.000
_cell.length_b   1.000
_cell.length_c   1.000
_cell.angle_alpha   90.00
_cell.angle_beta   90.00
_cell.angle_gamma   90.00
#
_symmetry.space_group_name_H-M   'P 1'
#
loop_
_entity.id
_entity.type
_entity.pdbx_description
1 polymer ?
#
loop_
_entity_poly.entity_id
_entity_poly.type
_entity_poly.pdbx_seq_one_letter_code
_entity_poly.pdbx_strand_id
1 'polypeptide(L)'
;MEKRDFNKDAESYDLKPGRVKLAQDVGKAVINEVRLSHDMDVLDFGCGTGLVTLQLQPFVRTITAVDSSQGMLDVLKSKIEEQKLTNIKTRYIDMEKGDTLKGSFHLIISSMTLHHVQDLGYLLRQFYGCLLPGGHLCIADLDSNGGDFHSDKTGVVHSGFDRSDIRRLFNQGGFQGVRDVTAARVVKDLPDGRAREFTVFLMIARK
;
A
#
# COMPACT_ATOMS: atom_id res chain seq x y z
N MET A 1 -17.27 1.56 13.31
CA MET A 1 -17.15 2.60 12.24
C MET A 1 -17.66 1.99 10.95
N GLU A 2 -18.39 2.73 10.12
CA GLU A 2 -18.84 2.21 8.84
C GLU A 2 -17.66 1.94 7.93
N LYS A 3 -17.58 0.73 7.34
CA LYS A 3 -16.49 0.33 6.43
C LYS A 3 -16.78 0.86 5.03
N ARG A 4 -15.77 1.41 4.38
CA ARG A 4 -15.89 1.79 2.97
C ARG A 4 -16.01 0.56 2.08
N ASP A 5 -17.01 0.56 1.23
CA ASP A 5 -17.21 -0.51 0.25
C ASP A 5 -16.44 -0.22 -1.05
N PHE A 6 -15.18 -0.64 -1.08
CA PHE A 6 -14.32 -0.48 -2.24
C PHE A 6 -14.77 -1.28 -3.48
N ASN A 7 -15.68 -2.26 -3.33
CA ASN A 7 -16.21 -2.97 -4.51
C ASN A 7 -16.97 -2.03 -5.44
N LYS A 8 -17.67 -1.03 -4.88
CA LYS A 8 -18.40 -0.02 -5.68
C LYS A 8 -17.47 0.93 -6.45
N ASP A 9 -16.28 1.16 -5.92
CA ASP A 9 -15.30 2.08 -6.52
C ASP A 9 -14.42 1.38 -7.58
N ALA A 10 -14.38 0.03 -7.62
CA ALA A 10 -13.35 -0.74 -8.30
C ALA A 10 -13.24 -0.43 -9.80
N GLU A 11 -14.35 -0.49 -10.54
CA GLU A 11 -14.37 -0.26 -11.99
C GLU A 11 -13.94 1.17 -12.38
N SER A 12 -14.25 2.15 -11.53
CA SER A 12 -13.94 3.56 -11.77
C SER A 12 -12.63 4.03 -11.09
N TYR A 13 -11.96 3.14 -10.36
CA TYR A 13 -10.84 3.53 -9.52
C TYR A 13 -9.70 4.16 -10.31
N ASP A 14 -9.35 3.53 -11.42
CA ASP A 14 -8.26 3.95 -12.29
C ASP A 14 -8.62 5.08 -13.25
N LEU A 15 -9.90 5.42 -13.37
CA LEU A 15 -10.35 6.57 -14.17
C LEU A 15 -9.97 7.91 -13.51
N LYS A 16 -9.47 7.90 -12.27
CA LYS A 16 -9.03 9.11 -11.56
C LYS A 16 -7.54 9.35 -11.77
N PRO A 17 -7.12 10.30 -12.64
CA PRO A 17 -5.71 10.50 -12.99
C PRO A 17 -4.80 10.74 -11.78
N GLY A 18 -5.32 11.42 -10.73
CA GLY A 18 -4.57 11.66 -9.50
C GLY A 18 -4.23 10.38 -8.72
N ARG A 19 -5.09 9.35 -8.74
CA ARG A 19 -4.82 8.04 -8.12
C ARG A 19 -3.74 7.30 -8.88
N VAL A 20 -3.86 7.28 -10.21
CA VAL A 20 -2.87 6.64 -11.10
C VAL A 20 -1.51 7.28 -10.94
N LYS A 21 -1.44 8.63 -10.97
CA LYS A 21 -0.19 9.36 -10.79
C LYS A 21 0.44 9.09 -9.42
N LEU A 22 -0.35 9.14 -8.34
CA LEU A 22 0.12 8.84 -6.99
C LEU A 22 0.75 7.43 -6.92
N ALA A 23 0.04 6.43 -7.45
CA ALA A 23 0.55 5.06 -7.47
C ALA A 23 1.82 4.92 -8.33
N GLN A 24 1.93 5.66 -9.43
CA GLN A 24 3.15 5.71 -10.26
C GLN A 24 4.33 6.31 -9.49
N ASP A 25 4.09 7.40 -8.75
CA ASP A 25 5.14 8.05 -7.96
C ASP A 25 5.60 7.13 -6.82
N VAL A 26 4.67 6.45 -6.13
CA VAL A 26 4.98 5.46 -5.09
C VAL A 26 5.77 4.27 -5.66
N GLY A 27 5.32 3.69 -6.78
CA GLY A 27 6.02 2.57 -7.42
C GLY A 27 7.46 2.94 -7.80
N LYS A 28 7.67 4.13 -8.38
CA LYS A 28 9.00 4.67 -8.68
C LYS A 28 9.85 4.84 -7.43
N ALA A 29 9.27 5.36 -6.35
CA ALA A 29 9.98 5.52 -5.08
C ALA A 29 10.44 4.16 -4.53
N VAL A 30 9.58 3.13 -4.54
CA VAL A 30 9.96 1.77 -4.12
C VAL A 30 11.11 1.23 -4.97
N ILE A 31 11.03 1.35 -6.32
CA ILE A 31 12.07 0.88 -7.24
C ILE A 31 13.41 1.58 -7.00
N ASN A 32 13.38 2.87 -6.68
CA ASN A 32 14.60 3.65 -6.42
C ASN A 32 15.23 3.33 -5.06
N GLU A 33 14.41 3.04 -4.05
CA GLU A 33 14.84 2.89 -2.66
C GLU A 33 15.18 1.43 -2.29
N VAL A 34 14.61 0.47 -3.00
CA VAL A 34 14.84 -0.96 -2.81
C VAL A 34 15.42 -1.55 -4.10
N ARG A 35 16.60 -2.18 -3.97
CA ARG A 35 17.18 -2.90 -5.10
C ARG A 35 16.36 -4.16 -5.38
N LEU A 36 15.41 -4.07 -6.32
CA LEU A 36 14.60 -5.20 -6.75
C LEU A 36 15.43 -6.21 -7.55
N SER A 37 15.06 -7.48 -7.49
CA SER A 37 15.67 -8.54 -8.31
C SER A 37 14.65 -9.64 -8.65
N HIS A 38 14.92 -10.35 -9.75
CA HIS A 38 14.10 -11.47 -10.22
C HIS A 38 14.09 -12.70 -9.28
N ASP A 39 14.80 -12.65 -8.16
CA ASP A 39 14.77 -13.69 -7.12
C ASP A 39 13.78 -13.33 -6.00
N MET A 40 13.23 -12.15 -6.00
CA MET A 40 12.34 -11.68 -4.93
C MET A 40 10.90 -12.15 -5.10
N ASP A 41 10.35 -12.70 -4.03
CA ASP A 41 8.91 -12.84 -3.84
C ASP A 41 8.40 -11.64 -3.05
N VAL A 42 7.34 -11.02 -3.54
CA VAL A 42 6.77 -9.79 -3.01
C VAL A 42 5.34 -10.02 -2.53
N LEU A 43 4.99 -9.43 -1.39
CA LEU A 43 3.61 -9.25 -0.95
C LEU A 43 3.19 -7.79 -1.18
N ASP A 44 2.09 -7.57 -1.90
CA ASP A 44 1.43 -6.27 -2.01
C ASP A 44 0.14 -6.30 -1.18
N PHE A 45 0.14 -5.62 -0.03
CA PHE A 45 -0.96 -5.59 0.92
C PHE A 45 -1.86 -4.38 0.71
N GLY A 46 -3.15 -4.63 0.45
CA GLY A 46 -4.09 -3.60 0.01
C GLY A 46 -3.81 -3.18 -1.43
N CYS A 47 -3.61 -4.17 -2.30
CA CYS A 47 -3.14 -3.95 -3.67
C CYS A 47 -4.15 -3.18 -4.54
N GLY A 48 -5.43 -3.11 -4.14
CA GLY A 48 -6.48 -2.50 -4.93
C GLY A 48 -6.57 -3.09 -6.34
N THR A 49 -6.67 -2.22 -7.33
CA THR A 49 -6.68 -2.58 -8.76
C THR A 49 -5.30 -2.90 -9.33
N GLY A 50 -4.26 -2.97 -8.48
CA GLY A 50 -2.91 -3.35 -8.85
C GLY A 50 -2.04 -2.25 -9.46
N LEU A 51 -2.36 -0.97 -9.24
CA LEU A 51 -1.59 0.14 -9.82
C LEU A 51 -0.10 0.14 -9.42
N VAL A 52 0.25 -0.27 -8.19
CA VAL A 52 1.64 -0.43 -7.75
C VAL A 52 2.15 -1.82 -8.12
N THR A 53 1.34 -2.87 -7.90
CA THR A 53 1.66 -4.27 -8.26
C THR A 53 2.23 -4.39 -9.67
N LEU A 54 1.53 -3.82 -10.67
CA LEU A 54 1.89 -3.92 -12.08
C LEU A 54 3.20 -3.18 -12.42
N GLN A 55 3.57 -2.17 -11.66
CA GLN A 55 4.86 -1.47 -11.86
C GLN A 55 6.05 -2.28 -11.34
N LEU A 56 5.86 -3.04 -10.25
CA LEU A 56 6.93 -3.85 -9.66
C LEU A 56 7.08 -5.20 -10.36
N GLN A 57 6.02 -5.68 -11.01
CA GLN A 57 5.94 -6.99 -11.64
C GLN A 57 7.13 -7.32 -12.56
N PRO A 58 7.62 -6.40 -13.42
CA PRO A 58 8.73 -6.71 -14.33
C PRO A 58 10.08 -6.94 -13.64
N PHE A 59 10.22 -6.57 -12.38
CA PHE A 59 11.51 -6.55 -11.67
C PHE A 59 11.67 -7.68 -10.65
N VAL A 60 10.63 -8.50 -10.44
CA VAL A 60 10.59 -9.48 -9.35
C VAL A 60 10.18 -10.87 -9.83
N ARG A 61 10.44 -11.90 -9.02
CA ARG A 61 10.08 -13.27 -9.34
C ARG A 61 8.57 -13.48 -9.32
N THR A 62 7.94 -13.16 -8.19
CA THR A 62 6.49 -13.30 -8.03
C THR A 62 5.93 -12.17 -7.15
N ILE A 63 4.66 -11.84 -7.37
CA ILE A 63 3.90 -10.97 -6.47
C ILE A 63 2.64 -11.70 -5.99
N THR A 64 2.46 -11.72 -4.67
CA THR A 64 1.18 -12.08 -4.05
C THR A 64 0.47 -10.77 -3.71
N ALA A 65 -0.56 -10.44 -4.48
CA ALA A 65 -1.36 -9.24 -4.31
C ALA A 65 -2.60 -9.57 -3.46
N VAL A 66 -2.76 -8.91 -2.32
CA VAL A 66 -3.86 -9.18 -1.40
C VAL A 66 -4.70 -7.93 -1.15
N ASP A 67 -6.02 -8.11 -1.09
CA ASP A 67 -6.98 -7.05 -0.79
C ASP A 67 -8.21 -7.62 -0.08
N SER A 68 -8.93 -6.79 0.66
CA SER A 68 -10.21 -7.13 1.29
C SER A 68 -11.44 -6.77 0.44
N SER A 69 -11.22 -6.25 -0.77
CA SER A 69 -12.26 -5.98 -1.77
C SER A 69 -12.15 -6.95 -2.93
N GLN A 70 -13.18 -7.78 -3.10
CA GLN A 70 -13.23 -8.71 -4.22
C GLN A 70 -13.29 -7.97 -5.56
N GLY A 71 -14.06 -6.87 -5.64
CA GLY A 71 -14.16 -6.06 -6.86
C GLY A 71 -12.80 -5.49 -7.30
N MET A 72 -11.98 -5.01 -6.34
CA MET A 72 -10.61 -4.57 -6.64
C MET A 72 -9.75 -5.70 -7.22
N LEU A 73 -9.82 -6.89 -6.61
CA LEU A 73 -9.08 -8.06 -7.08
C LEU A 73 -9.55 -8.53 -8.45
N ASP A 74 -10.84 -8.40 -8.77
CA ASP A 74 -11.37 -8.81 -10.07
C ASP A 74 -10.90 -7.87 -11.19
N VAL A 75 -10.81 -6.56 -10.92
CA VAL A 75 -10.17 -5.61 -11.84
C VAL A 75 -8.69 -5.95 -12.05
N LEU A 76 -7.96 -6.27 -10.97
CA LEU A 76 -6.55 -6.68 -11.10
C LEU A 76 -6.41 -7.98 -11.91
N LYS A 77 -7.26 -8.98 -11.68
CA LYS A 77 -7.26 -10.24 -12.45
C LYS A 77 -7.49 -10.00 -13.94
N SER A 78 -8.46 -9.15 -14.29
CA SER A 78 -8.70 -8.79 -15.69
C SER A 78 -7.47 -8.21 -16.38
N LYS A 79 -6.73 -7.33 -15.67
CA LYS A 79 -5.46 -6.77 -16.19
C LYS A 79 -4.35 -7.82 -16.32
N ILE A 80 -4.26 -8.76 -15.36
CA ILE A 80 -3.31 -9.87 -15.42
C ILE A 80 -3.57 -10.76 -16.66
N GLU A 81 -4.84 -11.08 -16.92
CA GLU A 81 -5.26 -11.88 -18.05
C GLU A 81 -5.01 -11.15 -19.38
N GLU A 82 -5.44 -9.90 -19.48
CA GLU A 82 -5.26 -9.06 -20.67
C GLU A 82 -3.78 -8.91 -21.05
N GLN A 83 -2.91 -8.69 -20.06
CA GLN A 83 -1.47 -8.54 -20.26
C GLN A 83 -0.71 -9.86 -20.25
N LYS A 84 -1.40 -10.99 -20.06
CA LYS A 84 -0.82 -12.36 -20.01
C LYS A 84 0.32 -12.50 -18.99
N LEU A 85 0.15 -11.86 -17.82
CA LEU A 85 1.15 -11.90 -16.75
C LEU A 85 1.05 -13.23 -15.99
N THR A 86 2.19 -13.85 -15.73
CA THR A 86 2.24 -15.19 -15.12
C THR A 86 2.80 -15.20 -13.69
N ASN A 87 3.35 -14.08 -13.24
CA ASN A 87 4.04 -13.98 -11.95
C ASN A 87 3.28 -13.17 -10.88
N ILE A 88 1.98 -12.92 -11.08
CA ILE A 88 1.10 -12.30 -10.08
C ILE A 88 0.02 -13.29 -9.65
N LYS A 89 -0.18 -13.40 -8.33
CA LYS A 89 -1.27 -14.18 -7.72
C LYS A 89 -2.10 -13.26 -6.85
N THR A 90 -3.41 -13.28 -7.01
CA THR A 90 -4.35 -12.50 -6.18
C THR A 90 -4.92 -13.37 -5.07
N ARG A 91 -5.13 -12.79 -3.88
CA ARG A 91 -5.80 -13.45 -2.75
C ARG A 91 -6.68 -12.47 -2.01
N TYR A 92 -7.92 -12.88 -1.74
CA TYR A 92 -8.79 -12.16 -0.82
C TYR A 92 -8.30 -12.39 0.61
N ILE A 93 -8.04 -11.31 1.37
CA ILE A 93 -7.68 -11.34 2.79
C ILE A 93 -8.37 -10.17 3.48
N ASP A 94 -9.21 -10.47 4.48
CA ASP A 94 -9.86 -9.49 5.33
C ASP A 94 -9.45 -9.71 6.79
N MET A 95 -8.45 -8.95 7.23
CA MET A 95 -7.91 -9.09 8.60
C MET A 95 -8.93 -8.71 9.68
N GLU A 96 -9.94 -7.90 9.36
CA GLU A 96 -11.02 -7.58 10.30
C GLU A 96 -11.96 -8.78 10.53
N LYS A 97 -11.99 -9.72 9.58
CA LYS A 97 -12.71 -11.01 9.73
C LYS A 97 -11.84 -12.10 10.36
N GLY A 98 -10.63 -11.77 10.79
CA GLY A 98 -9.72 -12.70 11.43
C GLY A 98 -8.79 -13.45 10.49
N ASP A 99 -8.74 -13.09 9.20
CA ASP A 99 -7.75 -13.65 8.30
C ASP A 99 -6.33 -13.25 8.73
N THR A 100 -5.36 -14.10 8.41
CA THR A 100 -3.95 -13.87 8.70
C THR A 100 -3.12 -13.96 7.43
N LEU A 101 -2.01 -13.20 7.41
CA LEU A 101 -1.04 -13.28 6.33
C LEU A 101 -0.23 -14.58 6.45
N LYS A 102 0.03 -15.21 5.32
CA LYS A 102 0.84 -16.44 5.23
C LYS A 102 1.79 -16.36 4.05
N GLY A 103 2.98 -16.87 4.23
CA GLY A 103 4.03 -16.91 3.23
C GLY A 103 5.35 -16.37 3.76
N SER A 104 6.35 -16.34 2.88
CA SER A 104 7.68 -15.81 3.18
C SER A 104 8.09 -14.91 2.01
N PHE A 105 8.38 -13.65 2.29
CA PHE A 105 8.58 -12.62 1.27
C PHE A 105 9.90 -11.89 1.48
N HIS A 106 10.54 -11.51 0.38
CA HIS A 106 11.74 -10.68 0.36
C HIS A 106 11.38 -9.20 0.49
N LEU A 107 10.18 -8.83 0.02
CA LEU A 107 9.64 -7.48 0.10
C LEU A 107 8.16 -7.53 0.43
N ILE A 108 7.74 -6.72 1.37
CA ILE A 108 6.32 -6.41 1.59
C ILE A 108 6.12 -4.93 1.26
N ILE A 109 5.13 -4.65 0.43
CA ILE A 109 4.69 -3.28 0.15
C ILE A 109 3.24 -3.09 0.59
N SER A 110 2.92 -1.87 0.98
CA SER A 110 1.54 -1.41 1.17
C SER A 110 1.46 0.06 0.79
N SER A 111 0.48 0.43 -0.01
CA SER A 111 0.32 1.79 -0.50
C SER A 111 -1.09 2.30 -0.28
N MET A 112 -1.23 3.43 0.42
CA MET A 112 -2.51 4.08 0.69
C MET A 112 -3.56 3.17 1.34
N THR A 113 -3.11 2.33 2.28
CA THR A 113 -3.94 1.31 2.95
C THR A 113 -3.95 1.45 4.47
N LEU A 114 -2.81 1.89 5.07
CA LEU A 114 -2.69 1.92 6.52
C LEU A 114 -3.69 2.83 7.20
N HIS A 115 -4.09 3.91 6.55
CA HIS A 115 -5.07 4.85 7.11
C HIS A 115 -6.48 4.24 7.26
N HIS A 116 -6.71 3.03 6.74
CA HIS A 116 -7.92 2.25 6.94
C HIS A 116 -7.77 1.17 8.03
N VAL A 117 -6.57 0.91 8.53
CA VAL A 117 -6.29 -0.19 9.47
C VAL A 117 -6.37 0.29 10.91
N GLN A 118 -7.17 -0.37 11.76
CA GLN A 118 -7.34 0.00 13.16
C GLN A 118 -6.11 -0.35 14.02
N ASP A 119 -5.64 -1.60 13.94
CA ASP A 119 -4.51 -2.09 14.74
C ASP A 119 -3.24 -2.21 13.86
N LEU A 120 -2.51 -1.11 13.78
CA LEU A 120 -1.23 -1.04 13.05
C LEU A 120 -0.16 -1.95 13.69
N GLY A 121 -0.20 -2.08 15.02
CA GLY A 121 0.75 -2.93 15.73
C GLY A 121 0.55 -4.41 15.36
N TYR A 122 -0.70 -4.86 15.28
CA TYR A 122 -1.02 -6.22 14.83
C TYR A 122 -0.59 -6.43 13.38
N LEU A 123 -0.89 -5.49 12.49
CA LEU A 123 -0.49 -5.57 11.08
C LEU A 123 1.03 -5.66 10.92
N LEU A 124 1.79 -4.82 11.64
CA LEU A 124 3.26 -4.84 11.59
C LEU A 124 3.83 -6.17 12.10
N ARG A 125 3.23 -6.78 13.12
CA ARG A 125 3.61 -8.14 13.56
C ARG A 125 3.37 -9.19 12.49
N GLN A 126 2.24 -9.12 11.76
CA GLN A 126 1.96 -10.01 10.62
C GLN A 126 3.01 -9.83 9.51
N PHE A 127 3.34 -8.59 9.18
CA PHE A 127 4.38 -8.30 8.19
C PHE A 127 5.75 -8.83 8.61
N TYR A 128 6.13 -8.59 9.88
CA TYR A 128 7.39 -9.11 10.42
C TYR A 128 7.45 -10.65 10.35
N GLY A 129 6.34 -11.33 10.70
CA GLY A 129 6.23 -12.78 10.62
C GLY A 129 6.41 -13.33 9.19
N CYS A 130 5.91 -12.59 8.18
CA CYS A 130 5.95 -12.99 6.78
C CYS A 130 7.21 -12.55 6.04
N LEU A 131 8.02 -11.65 6.60
CA LEU A 131 9.29 -11.26 5.97
C LEU A 131 10.38 -12.28 6.24
N LEU A 132 11.16 -12.59 5.22
CA LEU A 132 12.42 -13.31 5.33
C LEU A 132 13.47 -12.47 6.07
N PRO A 133 14.48 -13.09 6.74
CA PRO A 133 15.61 -12.35 7.29
C PRO A 133 16.28 -11.48 6.22
N GLY A 134 16.50 -10.20 6.54
CA GLY A 134 17.02 -9.21 5.60
C GLY A 134 16.00 -8.68 4.58
N GLY A 135 14.76 -9.16 4.61
CA GLY A 135 13.68 -8.68 3.76
C GLY A 135 13.26 -7.24 4.09
N HIS A 136 12.68 -6.55 3.12
CA HIS A 136 12.29 -5.16 3.24
C HIS A 136 10.78 -4.99 3.48
N LEU A 137 10.43 -4.02 4.32
CA LEU A 137 9.08 -3.49 4.45
C LEU A 137 9.04 -2.08 3.88
N CYS A 138 8.12 -1.83 2.94
CA CYS A 138 7.88 -0.54 2.31
C CYS A 138 6.42 -0.14 2.49
N ILE A 139 6.17 0.93 3.23
CA ILE A 139 4.81 1.44 3.46
C ILE A 139 4.74 2.88 2.98
N ALA A 140 3.85 3.13 2.01
CA ALA A 140 3.53 4.46 1.54
C ALA A 140 2.14 4.87 2.03
N ASP A 141 2.04 5.99 2.73
CA ASP A 141 0.76 6.55 3.17
C ASP A 141 0.86 8.07 3.37
N LEU A 142 -0.27 8.68 3.69
CA LEU A 142 -0.41 10.12 3.85
C LEU A 142 0.36 10.63 5.07
N ASP A 143 1.08 11.71 4.88
CA ASP A 143 1.49 12.55 5.99
C ASP A 143 0.26 13.13 6.69
N SER A 144 0.39 13.46 7.96
CA SER A 144 -0.68 14.08 8.77
C SER A 144 -1.27 15.31 8.06
N ASN A 145 -2.58 15.31 7.86
CA ASN A 145 -3.24 16.29 6.97
C ASN A 145 -4.51 16.93 7.55
N GLY A 146 -4.83 16.63 8.82
CA GLY A 146 -6.03 17.17 9.48
C GLY A 146 -7.36 16.62 8.93
N GLY A 147 -7.31 15.59 8.06
CA GLY A 147 -8.50 14.96 7.48
C GLY A 147 -9.01 15.61 6.20
N ASP A 148 -8.25 16.52 5.60
CA ASP A 148 -8.69 17.27 4.39
C ASP A 148 -8.39 16.50 3.09
N PHE A 149 -7.59 15.44 3.14
CA PHE A 149 -7.24 14.66 1.95
C PHE A 149 -8.43 13.91 1.35
N HIS A 150 -9.28 13.32 2.19
CA HIS A 150 -10.44 12.54 1.76
C HIS A 150 -11.70 13.39 1.81
N SER A 151 -12.38 13.55 0.67
CA SER A 151 -13.71 14.19 0.61
C SER A 151 -14.78 13.30 1.27
N ASP A 152 -14.67 11.99 1.09
CA ASP A 152 -15.45 10.97 1.79
C ASP A 152 -14.55 10.29 2.83
N LYS A 153 -14.91 10.44 4.11
CA LYS A 153 -14.15 9.91 5.26
C LYS A 153 -14.62 8.54 5.71
N THR A 154 -15.57 7.91 5.00
CA THR A 154 -16.07 6.57 5.34
C THR A 154 -14.93 5.56 5.35
N GLY A 155 -14.76 4.84 6.46
CA GLY A 155 -13.70 3.85 6.65
C GLY A 155 -12.29 4.42 6.83
N VAL A 156 -12.12 5.74 6.92
CA VAL A 156 -10.84 6.37 7.26
C VAL A 156 -10.67 6.38 8.77
N VAL A 157 -9.71 5.62 9.27
CA VAL A 157 -9.39 5.51 10.71
C VAL A 157 -8.37 6.58 11.12
N HIS A 158 -7.41 6.85 10.24
CA HIS A 158 -6.33 7.79 10.48
C HIS A 158 -6.32 8.90 9.42
N SER A 159 -6.25 10.17 9.85
CA SER A 159 -6.16 11.33 8.95
C SER A 159 -4.72 11.63 8.53
N GLY A 160 -4.00 10.58 8.09
CA GLY A 160 -2.58 10.60 7.83
C GLY A 160 -1.75 10.37 9.11
N PHE A 161 -0.45 10.33 8.96
CA PHE A 161 0.48 9.89 10.00
C PHE A 161 1.62 10.89 10.20
N ASP A 162 2.04 11.06 11.44
CA ASP A 162 3.34 11.63 11.75
C ASP A 162 4.42 10.57 11.45
N ARG A 163 5.43 10.94 10.67
CA ARG A 163 6.50 10.00 10.28
C ARG A 163 7.29 9.50 11.49
N SER A 164 7.44 10.31 12.53
CA SER A 164 8.13 9.92 13.75
C SER A 164 7.37 8.84 14.53
N ASP A 165 6.04 8.91 14.51
CA ASP A 165 5.17 7.90 15.14
C ASP A 165 5.23 6.57 14.37
N ILE A 166 5.16 6.61 13.05
CA ILE A 166 5.32 5.40 12.22
C ILE A 166 6.72 4.80 12.40
N ARG A 167 7.76 5.62 12.41
CA ARG A 167 9.14 5.13 12.67
C ARG A 167 9.25 4.44 14.03
N ARG A 168 8.61 5.00 15.06
CA ARG A 168 8.56 4.38 16.40
C ARG A 168 7.83 3.05 16.38
N LEU A 169 6.68 2.95 15.70
CA LEU A 169 5.94 1.70 15.54
C LEU A 169 6.75 0.63 14.83
N PHE A 170 7.49 0.99 13.78
CA PHE A 170 8.37 0.05 13.07
C PHE A 170 9.47 -0.48 14.00
N ASN A 171 10.15 0.42 14.74
CA ASN A 171 11.18 0.02 15.71
C ASN A 171 10.61 -0.91 16.80
N GLN A 172 9.41 -0.62 17.33
CA GLN A 172 8.71 -1.47 18.29
C GLN A 172 8.31 -2.82 17.70
N GLY A 173 8.03 -2.87 16.40
CA GLY A 173 7.76 -4.09 15.64
C GLY A 173 9.01 -4.95 15.34
N GLY A 174 10.20 -4.50 15.76
CA GLY A 174 11.46 -5.22 15.56
C GLY A 174 12.19 -4.90 14.25
N PHE A 175 11.65 -4.00 13.43
CA PHE A 175 12.28 -3.60 12.18
C PHE A 175 13.51 -2.72 12.41
N GLN A 176 14.50 -2.86 11.53
CA GLN A 176 15.79 -2.18 11.62
C GLN A 176 16.01 -1.25 10.42
N GLY A 177 16.94 -0.29 10.57
CA GLY A 177 17.31 0.62 9.48
C GLY A 177 16.14 1.47 8.99
N VAL A 178 15.22 1.84 9.88
CA VAL A 178 13.99 2.57 9.54
C VAL A 178 14.33 3.97 9.03
N ARG A 179 13.93 4.24 7.80
CA ARG A 179 14.10 5.53 7.12
C ARG A 179 12.88 5.86 6.28
N ASP A 180 12.75 7.10 5.88
CA ASP A 180 11.65 7.54 5.04
C ASP A 180 12.09 8.55 3.98
N VAL A 181 11.31 8.59 2.91
CA VAL A 181 11.39 9.60 1.85
C VAL A 181 9.97 10.10 1.52
N THR A 182 9.87 11.22 0.85
CA THR A 182 8.59 11.66 0.25
C THR A 182 8.43 10.97 -1.11
N ALA A 183 7.45 10.05 -1.19
CA ALA A 183 7.19 9.28 -2.41
C ALA A 183 6.35 10.05 -3.43
N ALA A 184 5.37 10.82 -2.97
CA ALA A 184 4.48 11.56 -3.87
C ALA A 184 4.04 12.90 -3.26
N ARG A 185 3.64 13.82 -4.15
CA ARG A 185 2.98 15.09 -3.83
C ARG A 185 1.70 15.19 -4.63
N VAL A 186 0.61 15.51 -3.97
CA VAL A 186 -0.72 15.60 -4.58
C VAL A 186 -1.32 16.96 -4.24
N VAL A 187 -1.63 17.75 -5.25
CA VAL A 187 -2.37 18.99 -5.06
C VAL A 187 -3.86 18.71 -5.25
N LYS A 188 -4.67 19.16 -4.31
CA LYS A 188 -6.14 19.08 -4.37
C LYS A 188 -6.75 20.43 -4.06
N ASP A 189 -7.86 20.70 -4.76
CA ASP A 189 -8.72 21.82 -4.42
C ASP A 189 -9.57 21.44 -3.19
N LEU A 190 -9.57 22.30 -2.19
CA LEU A 190 -10.38 22.17 -1.00
C LEU A 190 -11.78 22.77 -1.23
N PRO A 191 -12.78 22.40 -0.41
CA PRO A 191 -14.14 22.94 -0.52
C PRO A 191 -14.22 24.47 -0.40
N ASP A 192 -13.22 25.09 0.22
CA ASP A 192 -13.12 26.55 0.38
C ASP A 192 -12.45 27.24 -0.83
N GLY A 193 -12.17 26.50 -1.92
CA GLY A 193 -11.56 27.01 -3.15
C GLY A 193 -10.04 27.17 -3.10
N ARG A 194 -9.38 26.82 -1.98
CA ARG A 194 -7.91 26.86 -1.88
C ARG A 194 -7.32 25.57 -2.41
N ALA A 195 -6.22 25.65 -3.16
CA ALA A 195 -5.41 24.50 -3.48
C ALA A 195 -4.48 24.16 -2.31
N ARG A 196 -4.41 22.86 -1.93
CA ARG A 196 -3.49 22.38 -0.89
C ARG A 196 -2.65 21.23 -1.40
N GLU A 197 -1.35 21.28 -1.12
CA GLU A 197 -0.45 20.17 -1.34
C GLU A 197 -0.51 19.20 -0.16
N PHE A 198 -0.61 17.91 -0.49
CA PHE A 198 -0.52 16.77 0.42
C PHE A 198 0.68 15.92 0.02
N THR A 199 1.40 15.41 1.01
CA THR A 199 2.52 14.53 0.80
C THR A 199 2.20 13.10 1.20
N VAL A 200 2.82 12.16 0.48
CA VAL A 200 2.81 10.74 0.77
C VAL A 200 4.24 10.34 1.08
N PHE A 201 4.46 9.82 2.28
CA PHE A 201 5.76 9.26 2.64
C PHE A 201 5.90 7.82 2.12
N LEU A 202 7.13 7.36 1.97
CA LEU A 202 7.49 5.94 1.89
C LEU A 202 8.40 5.64 3.08
N MET A 203 7.91 4.86 4.04
CA MET A 203 8.69 4.32 5.15
C MET A 203 9.30 3.00 4.72
N ILE A 204 10.61 2.84 4.94
CA ILE A 204 11.38 1.69 4.51
C ILE A 204 12.13 1.13 5.73
N ALA A 205 12.08 -0.19 5.88
CA ALA A 205 12.81 -0.88 6.95
C ALA A 205 13.19 -2.30 6.55
N ARG A 206 13.96 -2.98 7.38
CA ARG A 206 14.38 -4.38 7.21
C ARG A 206 13.99 -5.22 8.42
N LYS A 207 13.78 -6.51 8.16
CA LYS A 207 13.72 -7.52 9.22
C LYS A 207 15.10 -8.00 9.60
#